data_b00696c8336d0438a4d915515896345f
#
_entry.id   b00696c8336d0438a4d915515896345f
#
_cell.length_a   1.000
_cell.length_b   1.000
_cell.length_c   1.000
_cell.angle_alpha   90.00
_cell.angle_beta   90.00
_cell.angle_gamma   90.00
#
_symmetry.space_group_name_H-M   'P 1'
#
loop_
_entity.id
_entity.type
_entity.pdbx_description
1 polymer ?
#
loop_
_entity_poly.entity_id
_entity_poly.type
_entity_poly.pdbx_seq_one_letter_code
_entity_poly.pdbx_strand_id
1 'polypeptide(L)'
;MIKKMKFDIFYVDAFSKEVFSGNPAAVIFKHFEDEKMQSIASENNLSETAFIDLENNYIRWFSPKCEVDLCGHATLAAAHVFFEYIDNNSSLITFNSNSGELKAYKKDSIIYLDFPKDNFKQVDE
;
A
#
# COMPACT_ATOMS: atom_id res chain seq x y z
N MET A 1 29.73 15.02 -1.69
CA MET A 1 28.83 15.15 -0.52
C MET A 1 27.78 14.06 -0.54
N ILE A 2 27.55 13.44 0.60
CA ILE A 2 26.55 12.39 0.71
C ILE A 2 25.26 12.99 1.22
N LYS A 3 24.18 12.71 0.51
CA LYS A 3 22.86 13.15 0.90
C LYS A 3 22.08 11.96 1.42
N LYS A 4 21.63 12.04 2.66
CA LYS A 4 20.82 10.98 3.26
C LYS A 4 19.35 11.31 3.11
N MET A 5 18.58 10.29 2.76
CA MET A 5 17.13 10.39 2.74
C MET A 5 16.60 9.49 3.83
N LYS A 6 15.66 10.02 4.61
CA LYS A 6 15.01 9.24 5.64
C LYS A 6 13.54 9.11 5.34
N PHE A 7 13.03 7.91 5.46
CA PHE A 7 11.60 7.65 5.39
C PHE A 7 11.33 6.36 6.12
N ASP A 8 10.11 6.23 6.60
CA ASP A 8 9.70 5.04 7.32
C ASP A 8 9.16 3.99 6.37
N ILE A 9 9.54 2.77 6.62
CA ILE A 9 8.99 1.62 5.90
C ILE A 9 8.26 0.77 6.92
N PHE A 10 6.99 0.50 6.64
CA PHE A 10 6.20 -0.39 7.48
C PHE A 10 6.09 -1.72 6.77
N TYR A 11 6.44 -2.78 7.47
CA TYR A 11 6.34 -4.13 6.92
C TYR A 11 5.12 -4.80 7.51
N VAL A 12 4.19 -5.19 6.66
CA VAL A 12 2.91 -5.74 7.08
C VAL A 12 2.73 -7.13 6.52
N ASP A 13 2.42 -8.08 7.38
CA ASP A 13 2.14 -9.45 6.97
C ASP A 13 0.62 -9.63 6.97
N ALA A 14 -0.01 -9.15 5.90
CA ALA A 14 -1.46 -9.16 5.78
C ALA A 14 -1.98 -10.57 5.56
N PHE A 15 -3.18 -10.83 6.03
CA PHE A 15 -3.90 -12.10 5.83
C PHE A 15 -3.24 -13.31 6.50
N SER A 16 -2.36 -13.10 7.47
CA SER A 16 -1.71 -14.21 8.13
C SER A 16 -1.81 -14.06 9.63
N LYS A 17 -2.05 -15.17 10.31
CA LYS A 17 -2.00 -15.22 11.76
C LYS A 17 -0.66 -15.67 12.26
N GLU A 18 0.17 -16.17 11.38
CA GLU A 18 1.49 -16.67 11.72
C GLU A 18 2.54 -15.82 11.02
N VAL A 19 3.64 -15.62 11.71
CA VAL A 19 4.74 -14.84 11.16
C VAL A 19 5.28 -15.55 9.93
N PHE A 20 5.50 -14.79 8.87
CA PHE A 20 6.10 -15.24 7.61
C PHE A 20 5.23 -16.17 6.77
N SER A 21 3.97 -16.33 7.10
CA SER A 21 3.11 -17.23 6.32
C SER A 21 2.11 -16.52 5.44
N GLY A 22 2.03 -15.18 5.48
CA GLY A 22 1.12 -14.44 4.62
C GLY A 22 1.83 -13.82 3.43
N ASN A 23 1.19 -12.83 2.82
CA ASN A 23 1.76 -12.06 1.72
C ASN A 23 2.31 -10.76 2.30
N PRO A 24 3.60 -10.70 2.61
CA PRO A 24 4.15 -9.48 3.19
C PRO A 24 4.17 -8.35 2.18
N ALA A 25 3.90 -7.16 2.67
CA ALA A 25 3.96 -5.95 1.88
C ALA A 25 4.70 -4.88 2.65
N ALA A 26 5.39 -4.03 1.94
CA ALA A 26 5.98 -2.84 2.52
C ALA A 26 5.09 -1.65 2.20
N VAL A 27 4.96 -0.73 3.14
CA VAL A 27 4.12 0.45 2.99
C VAL A 27 4.97 1.68 3.29
N ILE A 28 5.00 2.61 2.37
CA ILE A 28 5.79 3.83 2.48
C ILE A 28 4.89 5.02 2.17
N PHE A 29 4.77 5.94 3.14
CA PHE A 29 3.96 7.14 2.96
C PHE A 29 4.85 8.27 2.46
N LYS A 30 5.34 8.10 1.26
CA LYS A 30 6.18 9.09 0.61
C LYS A 30 6.17 8.84 -0.88
N HIS A 31 6.23 9.92 -1.64
CA HIS A 31 6.29 9.87 -3.09
C HIS A 31 7.73 10.03 -3.55
N PHE A 32 8.12 9.25 -4.55
CA PHE A 32 9.43 9.33 -5.19
C PHE A 32 9.24 9.27 -6.68
N GLU A 33 10.30 9.55 -7.41
CA GLU A 33 10.30 9.32 -8.86
C GLU A 33 10.15 7.83 -9.14
N ASP A 34 9.64 7.51 -10.31
CA ASP A 34 9.34 6.14 -10.68
C ASP A 34 10.53 5.19 -10.50
N GLU A 35 11.69 5.61 -10.98
CA GLU A 35 12.88 4.77 -10.86
C GLU A 35 13.27 4.49 -9.42
N LYS A 36 13.11 5.50 -8.57
CA LYS A 36 13.43 5.36 -7.16
C LYS A 36 12.46 4.40 -6.47
N MET A 37 11.17 4.51 -6.78
CA MET A 37 10.19 3.60 -6.21
C MET A 37 10.47 2.17 -6.64
N GLN A 38 10.80 1.97 -7.90
CA GLN A 38 11.12 0.64 -8.39
C GLN A 38 12.39 0.09 -7.72
N SER A 39 13.39 0.94 -7.51
CA SER A 39 14.61 0.52 -6.82
C SER A 39 14.33 0.10 -5.39
N ILE A 40 13.51 0.87 -4.69
CA ILE A 40 13.15 0.54 -3.31
C ILE A 40 12.40 -0.78 -3.26
N ALA A 41 11.46 -0.98 -4.17
CA ALA A 41 10.70 -2.22 -4.21
C ALA A 41 11.59 -3.42 -4.52
N SER A 42 12.56 -3.25 -5.41
CA SER A 42 13.52 -4.31 -5.73
C SER A 42 14.38 -4.66 -4.53
N GLU A 43 14.83 -3.63 -3.81
CA GLU A 43 15.65 -3.83 -2.60
C GLU A 43 14.86 -4.53 -1.51
N ASN A 44 13.60 -4.16 -1.33
CA ASN A 44 12.74 -4.80 -0.33
C ASN A 44 12.53 -6.28 -0.63
N ASN A 45 12.42 -6.59 -1.90
CA ASN A 45 12.21 -7.96 -2.38
C ASN A 45 11.00 -8.65 -1.73
N LEU A 46 9.96 -7.89 -1.49
CA LEU A 46 8.69 -8.43 -1.01
C LEU A 46 7.71 -8.48 -2.16
N SER A 47 6.61 -9.20 -1.98
CA SER A 47 5.60 -9.32 -3.03
C SER A 47 5.22 -7.97 -3.60
N GLU A 48 4.92 -7.01 -2.73
CA GLU A 48 4.59 -5.66 -3.15
C GLU A 48 5.10 -4.63 -2.17
N THR A 49 5.37 -3.44 -2.72
CA THR A 49 5.63 -2.25 -1.94
C THR A 49 4.62 -1.20 -2.39
N ALA A 50 3.87 -0.65 -1.43
CA ALA A 50 2.91 0.40 -1.70
C ALA A 50 3.51 1.75 -1.33
N PHE A 51 3.39 2.70 -2.24
CA PHE A 51 3.84 4.07 -2.02
C PHE A 51 2.61 4.97 -2.00
N ILE A 52 2.44 5.72 -0.93
CA ILE A 52 1.28 6.56 -0.76
C ILE A 52 1.71 8.01 -0.66
N ASP A 53 1.13 8.84 -1.50
CA ASP A 53 1.30 10.28 -1.45
C ASP A 53 0.07 10.84 -0.75
N LEU A 54 0.22 11.21 0.52
CA LEU A 54 -0.90 11.71 1.30
C LEU A 54 -1.36 13.10 0.89
N GLU A 55 -0.49 13.88 0.28
CA GLU A 55 -0.90 15.20 -0.21
C GLU A 55 -1.94 15.09 -1.31
N ASN A 56 -1.78 14.12 -2.19
CA ASN A 56 -2.67 13.93 -3.32
C ASN A 56 -3.56 12.71 -3.17
N ASN A 57 -3.44 12.00 -2.06
CA ASN A 57 -4.19 10.77 -1.81
C ASN A 57 -4.03 9.77 -2.94
N TYR A 58 -2.80 9.54 -3.33
CA TYR A 58 -2.51 8.67 -4.46
C TYR A 58 -1.70 7.47 -3.98
N ILE A 59 -2.02 6.28 -4.49
CA ILE A 59 -1.31 5.06 -4.15
C ILE A 59 -0.82 4.37 -5.41
N ARG A 60 0.40 3.85 -5.34
CA ARG A 60 1.01 3.06 -6.40
C ARG A 60 1.65 1.83 -5.78
N TRP A 61 1.64 0.74 -6.51
CA TRP A 61 2.15 -0.54 -6.03
C TRP A 61 3.23 -1.05 -6.96
N PHE A 62 4.32 -1.54 -6.39
CA PHE A 62 5.43 -2.07 -7.15
C PHE A 62 5.79 -3.45 -6.63
N SER A 63 5.92 -4.42 -7.55
CA SER A 63 6.59 -5.67 -7.23
C SER A 63 8.10 -5.43 -7.32
N PRO A 64 8.94 -6.40 -6.97
CA PRO A 64 10.37 -6.20 -7.15
C PRO A 64 10.80 -5.94 -8.59
N LYS A 65 9.97 -6.25 -9.57
CA LYS A 65 10.33 -6.14 -10.98
C LYS A 65 9.62 -5.04 -11.73
N CYS A 66 8.39 -4.70 -11.33
CA CYS A 66 7.62 -3.72 -12.10
C CYS A 66 6.48 -3.15 -11.27
N GLU A 67 5.95 -2.03 -11.76
CA GLU A 67 4.75 -1.47 -11.18
C GLU A 67 3.57 -2.37 -11.54
N VAL A 68 2.63 -2.56 -10.60
CA VAL A 68 1.43 -3.34 -10.85
C VAL A 68 0.21 -2.41 -10.81
N ASP A 69 -0.82 -2.78 -11.55
CA ASP A 69 -1.98 -1.89 -11.73
C ASP A 69 -2.92 -1.85 -10.53
N LEU A 70 -2.94 -2.92 -9.76
CA LEU A 70 -3.78 -3.00 -8.59
C LEU A 70 -3.28 -4.12 -7.69
N CYS A 71 -3.29 -3.86 -6.40
CA CYS A 71 -2.92 -4.90 -5.44
C CYS A 71 -3.78 -4.76 -4.20
N GLY A 72 -4.70 -5.68 -4.02
CA GLY A 72 -5.63 -5.64 -2.88
C GLY A 72 -4.96 -5.80 -1.54
N HIS A 73 -4.06 -6.78 -1.40
CA HIS A 73 -3.46 -6.98 -0.10
C HIS A 73 -2.51 -5.85 0.31
N ALA A 74 -1.82 -5.24 -0.65
CA ALA A 74 -0.97 -4.10 -0.33
C ALA A 74 -1.79 -2.87 0.01
N THR A 75 -2.96 -2.72 -0.61
CA THR A 75 -3.89 -1.64 -0.26
C THR A 75 -4.44 -1.85 1.15
N LEU A 76 -4.78 -3.08 1.49
CA LEU A 76 -5.22 -3.40 2.84
C LEU A 76 -4.13 -3.11 3.85
N ALA A 77 -2.89 -3.48 3.54
CA ALA A 77 -1.75 -3.19 4.40
C ALA A 77 -1.56 -1.69 4.58
N ALA A 78 -1.67 -0.92 3.48
CA ALA A 78 -1.54 0.53 3.54
C ALA A 78 -2.63 1.15 4.41
N ALA A 79 -3.87 0.68 4.26
CA ALA A 79 -4.97 1.18 5.07
C ALA A 79 -4.76 0.84 6.55
N HIS A 80 -4.30 -0.35 6.84
CA HIS A 80 -4.02 -0.76 8.21
C HIS A 80 -2.99 0.17 8.85
N VAL A 81 -1.89 0.41 8.16
CA VAL A 81 -0.85 1.31 8.68
C VAL A 81 -1.40 2.73 8.84
N PHE A 82 -2.19 3.19 7.87
CA PHE A 82 -2.78 4.52 7.95
C PHE A 82 -3.62 4.67 9.22
N PHE A 83 -4.53 3.74 9.46
CA PHE A 83 -5.42 3.83 10.62
C PHE A 83 -4.71 3.64 11.94
N GLU A 84 -3.62 2.88 11.97
CA GLU A 84 -2.91 2.61 13.23
C GLU A 84 -1.84 3.64 13.55
N TYR A 85 -1.15 4.16 12.53
CA TYR A 85 0.05 4.97 12.77
C TYR A 85 -0.02 6.38 12.23
N ILE A 86 -0.86 6.65 11.26
CA ILE A 86 -0.91 7.96 10.62
C ILE A 86 -2.07 8.79 11.19
N ASP A 87 -3.28 8.22 11.19
CA ASP A 87 -4.45 8.91 11.68
C ASP A 87 -5.41 7.91 12.30
N ASN A 88 -5.24 7.64 13.59
CA ASN A 88 -6.06 6.64 14.27
C ASN A 88 -7.45 7.13 14.63
N ASN A 89 -7.76 8.39 14.32
CA ASN A 89 -9.11 8.92 14.51
C ASN A 89 -9.96 8.79 13.24
N SER A 90 -9.34 8.48 12.13
CA SER A 90 -10.06 8.29 10.88
C SER A 90 -10.62 6.89 10.78
N SER A 91 -11.75 6.79 10.11
CA SER A 91 -12.34 5.50 9.78
C SER A 91 -12.49 5.30 8.28
N LEU A 92 -12.00 6.24 7.49
CA LEU A 92 -12.10 6.19 6.03
C LEU A 92 -10.88 6.83 5.42
N ILE A 93 -10.34 6.20 4.39
CA ILE A 93 -9.36 6.84 3.53
C ILE A 93 -9.68 6.50 2.08
N THR A 94 -9.54 7.49 1.23
CA THR A 94 -9.73 7.33 -0.21
C THR A 94 -8.38 7.47 -0.88
N PHE A 95 -8.05 6.52 -1.74
CA PHE A 95 -6.84 6.59 -2.55
C PHE A 95 -7.23 6.71 -4.00
N ASN A 96 -6.55 7.58 -4.71
CA ASN A 96 -6.62 7.60 -6.17
C ASN A 96 -5.49 6.71 -6.68
N SER A 97 -5.71 6.06 -7.80
CA SER A 97 -4.70 5.19 -8.37
C SER A 97 -4.83 5.17 -9.88
N ASN A 98 -3.90 4.52 -10.54
CA ASN A 98 -3.97 4.33 -11.99
C ASN A 98 -5.19 3.49 -12.40
N SER A 99 -5.73 2.72 -11.47
CA SER A 99 -6.91 1.89 -11.73
C SER A 99 -8.21 2.53 -11.25
N GLY A 100 -8.14 3.77 -10.78
CA GLY A 100 -9.32 4.48 -10.30
C GLY A 100 -9.27 4.72 -8.80
N GLU A 101 -10.41 5.11 -8.28
CA GLU A 101 -10.52 5.44 -6.87
C GLU A 101 -10.79 4.20 -6.03
N LEU A 102 -10.06 4.08 -4.94
CA LEU A 102 -10.26 2.99 -3.98
C LEU A 102 -10.55 3.60 -2.63
N LYS A 103 -11.42 2.96 -1.87
CA LYS A 103 -11.72 3.42 -0.52
C LYS A 103 -11.46 2.29 0.45
N ALA A 104 -10.96 2.67 1.62
CA ALA A 104 -10.80 1.73 2.71
C ALA A 104 -11.46 2.32 3.93
N TYR A 105 -12.25 1.53 4.62
CA TYR A 105 -12.88 2.01 5.83
C TYR A 105 -12.82 0.95 6.91
N LYS A 106 -12.73 1.45 8.13
CA LYS A 106 -12.59 0.63 9.31
C LYS A 106 -13.88 0.63 10.11
N LYS A 107 -14.36 -0.56 10.45
CA LYS A 107 -15.53 -0.70 11.28
C LYS A 107 -15.31 -1.89 12.20
N ASP A 108 -15.39 -1.65 13.51
CA ASP A 108 -15.22 -2.71 14.50
C ASP A 108 -13.95 -3.51 14.33
N SER A 109 -12.84 -2.81 14.10
CA SER A 109 -11.51 -3.39 13.93
C SER A 109 -11.34 -4.18 12.64
N ILE A 110 -12.31 -4.12 11.74
CA ILE A 110 -12.23 -4.76 10.44
C ILE A 110 -12.09 -3.68 9.37
N ILE A 111 -11.21 -3.91 8.43
CA ILE A 111 -10.98 -2.98 7.33
C ILE A 111 -11.65 -3.54 6.08
N TYR A 112 -12.46 -2.72 5.46
CA TYR A 112 -13.16 -3.05 4.23
C TYR A 112 -12.57 -2.25 3.10
N LEU A 113 -12.39 -2.88 1.96
CA LEU A 113 -11.90 -2.22 0.76
C LEU A 113 -13.02 -2.14 -0.27
N ASP A 114 -13.12 -0.99 -0.91
CA ASP A 114 -14.08 -0.75 -1.97
C ASP A 114 -13.32 -0.37 -3.22
N PHE A 115 -13.36 -1.24 -4.22
CA PHE A 115 -12.64 -1.07 -5.47
C PHE A 115 -13.55 -0.54 -6.57
N PRO A 116 -12.98 0.09 -7.61
CA PRO A 116 -13.79 0.52 -8.75
C PRO A 116 -14.45 -0.68 -9.42
N LYS A 117 -15.73 -0.56 -9.69
CA LYS A 117 -16.51 -1.69 -10.19
C LYS A 117 -16.28 -2.01 -11.66
N ASP A 118 -15.90 -1.00 -12.42
CA ASP A 118 -15.88 -1.16 -13.87
C ASP A 118 -14.55 -1.59 -14.43
N ASN A 119 -13.52 -1.63 -13.63
CA ASN A 119 -12.17 -1.74 -14.16
C ASN A 119 -11.54 -3.08 -14.00
N PHE A 120 -12.20 -4.00 -13.33
CA PHE A 120 -11.56 -5.28 -13.20
C PHE A 120 -12.52 -6.39 -12.87
N LYS A 121 -12.04 -7.53 -13.20
CA LYS A 121 -12.63 -8.76 -12.80
C LYS A 121 -12.25 -9.01 -11.38
N GLN A 122 -12.73 -10.08 -10.84
CA GLN A 122 -12.43 -10.42 -9.48
C GLN A 122 -10.93 -10.50 -9.22
N VAL A 123 -10.52 -9.96 -8.11
CA VAL A 123 -9.15 -10.04 -7.64
C VAL A 123 -9.12 -11.02 -6.48
N ASP A 124 -8.27 -12.01 -6.58
CA ASP A 124 -8.10 -12.99 -5.51
C ASP A 124 -6.97 -12.56 -4.61
N GLU A 125 -7.26 -12.42 -3.35
CA GLU A 125 -6.28 -11.94 -2.37
C GLU A 125 -5.91 -12.96 -1.33
#